data_c01227c01f63618cb723a54eb1bec964
#
_entry.id   c01227c01f63618cb723a54eb1bec964
#
_cell.length_a   1.000
_cell.length_b   1.000
_cell.length_c   1.000
_cell.angle_alpha   90.00
_cell.angle_beta   90.00
_cell.angle_gamma   90.00
#
_symmetry.space_group_name_H-M   'P 1'
#
loop_
_entity.id
_entity.type
_entity.pdbx_description
1 polymer ?
#
loop_
_entity_poly.entity_id
_entity_poly.type
_entity_poly.pdbx_seq_one_letter_code
_entity_poly.pdbx_strand_id
1 'polypeptide(L)'
;MALSIKPYIENKERIHLIGIGGVSMCPLAEVLRGMGLHVQGSDMTESDTVRHLRSLGIPVAIGHNAENLGDCDLVVRTAAVHDSNPEIAGAVARGIPVYERAQAW
;
A
#
# COMPACT_ATOMS: atom_id res chain seq x y z
N MET A 1 5.01 -8.90 -18.33
CA MET A 1 5.04 -9.65 -17.08
C MET A 1 3.70 -9.59 -16.37
N ALA A 2 3.18 -10.72 -15.99
CA ALA A 2 1.94 -10.75 -15.23
C ALA A 2 2.20 -10.32 -13.79
N LEU A 3 1.25 -9.61 -13.20
CA LEU A 3 1.32 -9.28 -11.79
C LEU A 3 0.99 -10.54 -11.00
N SER A 4 1.92 -10.96 -10.13
CA SER A 4 1.71 -12.15 -9.32
C SER A 4 0.56 -11.99 -8.32
N ILE A 5 0.23 -10.74 -7.99
CA ILE A 5 -0.86 -10.41 -7.08
C ILE A 5 -2.22 -10.36 -7.76
N LYS A 6 -2.27 -10.38 -9.09
CA LYS A 6 -3.51 -10.18 -9.83
C LYS A 6 -4.68 -11.08 -9.38
N PRO A 7 -4.47 -12.38 -9.15
CA PRO A 7 -5.58 -13.24 -8.69
C PRO A 7 -6.14 -12.79 -7.34
N TYR A 8 -5.35 -12.11 -6.54
CA TYR A 8 -5.76 -11.65 -5.23
C TYR A 8 -6.51 -10.32 -5.31
N ILE A 9 -6.05 -9.40 -6.16
CA ILE A 9 -6.67 -8.09 -6.26
C ILE A 9 -8.01 -8.11 -7.00
N GLU A 10 -8.30 -9.11 -7.78
CA GLU A 10 -9.59 -9.22 -8.45
C GLU A 10 -10.76 -9.24 -7.47
N ASN A 11 -10.51 -9.70 -6.26
CA ASN A 11 -11.51 -9.79 -5.20
C ASN A 11 -11.26 -8.78 -4.08
N LYS A 12 -10.34 -7.83 -4.28
CA LYS A 12 -9.95 -6.86 -3.27
C LYS A 12 -10.19 -5.46 -3.78
N GLU A 13 -10.92 -4.67 -3.03
CA GLU A 13 -11.26 -3.31 -3.42
C GLU A 13 -10.31 -2.26 -2.87
N ARG A 14 -9.76 -2.49 -1.68
CA ARG A 14 -8.92 -1.50 -0.98
C ARG A 14 -7.55 -2.06 -0.69
N ILE A 15 -6.54 -1.37 -1.20
CA ILE A 15 -5.16 -1.79 -1.08
C ILE A 15 -4.39 -0.71 -0.33
N HIS A 16 -3.71 -1.12 0.73
CA HIS A 16 -2.88 -0.23 1.55
C HIS A 16 -1.41 -0.47 1.24
N LEU A 17 -0.71 0.60 0.87
CA LEU A 17 0.71 0.53 0.52
C LEU A 17 1.53 1.20 1.60
N ILE A 18 2.41 0.44 2.25
CA ILE A 18 3.30 0.96 3.28
C ILE A 18 4.55 1.52 2.61
N GLY A 19 4.87 2.77 2.90
CA GLY A 19 5.97 3.46 2.23
C GLY A 19 5.60 3.88 0.82
N ILE A 20 4.37 4.32 0.63
CA ILE A 20 3.77 4.58 -0.68
C ILE A 20 4.53 5.63 -1.51
N GLY A 21 5.25 6.54 -0.84
CA GLY A 21 6.05 7.57 -1.51
C GLY A 21 7.39 7.09 -2.02
N GLY A 22 7.73 5.81 -1.82
CA GLY A 22 8.98 5.25 -2.30
C GLY A 22 9.05 5.13 -3.81
N VAL A 23 10.27 5.06 -4.35
CA VAL A 23 10.49 5.05 -5.80
C VAL A 23 9.84 3.85 -6.52
N SER A 24 9.70 2.72 -5.84
CA SER A 24 9.07 1.54 -6.43
C SER A 24 7.58 1.46 -6.10
N MET A 25 7.15 2.06 -5.01
CA MET A 25 5.76 1.97 -4.56
C MET A 25 4.86 2.99 -5.25
N CYS A 26 5.39 4.18 -5.54
CA CYS A 26 4.61 5.22 -6.20
C CYS A 26 4.08 4.76 -7.57
N PRO A 27 4.92 4.19 -8.47
CA PRO A 27 4.40 3.67 -9.73
C PRO A 27 3.35 2.57 -9.55
N LEU A 28 3.54 1.70 -8.56
CA LEU A 28 2.56 0.66 -8.28
C LEU A 28 1.22 1.28 -7.86
N ALA A 29 1.26 2.29 -7.00
CA ALA A 29 0.04 2.97 -6.57
C ALA A 29 -0.73 3.54 -7.76
N GLU A 30 -0.01 4.17 -8.69
CA GLU A 30 -0.64 4.75 -9.87
C GLU A 30 -1.26 3.68 -10.78
N VAL A 31 -0.57 2.55 -10.96
CA VAL A 31 -1.09 1.44 -11.76
C VAL A 31 -2.37 0.88 -11.13
N LEU A 32 -2.34 0.61 -9.83
CA LEU A 32 -3.50 0.07 -9.14
C LEU A 32 -4.67 1.04 -9.17
N ARG A 33 -4.40 2.32 -8.99
CA ARG A 33 -5.43 3.35 -9.08
C ARG A 33 -6.05 3.38 -10.47
N GLY A 34 -5.21 3.28 -11.50
CA GLY A 34 -5.68 3.25 -12.88
C GLY A 34 -6.52 2.02 -13.21
N MET A 35 -6.39 0.96 -12.44
CA MET A 35 -7.21 -0.25 -12.58
C MET A 35 -8.58 -0.12 -11.90
N GLY A 36 -8.86 1.02 -11.28
CA GLY A 36 -10.14 1.25 -10.60
C GLY A 36 -10.17 0.79 -9.16
N LEU A 37 -9.04 0.42 -8.59
CA LEU A 37 -8.96 0.00 -7.20
C LEU A 37 -8.86 1.20 -6.27
N HIS A 38 -9.33 1.02 -5.05
CA HIS A 38 -9.15 2.03 -4.00
C HIS A 38 -7.77 1.85 -3.39
N VAL A 39 -6.90 2.81 -3.64
CA VAL A 39 -5.52 2.77 -3.16
C VAL A 39 -5.35 3.80 -2.05
N GLN A 40 -4.67 3.39 -1.00
CA GLN A 40 -4.29 4.24 0.10
C GLN A 40 -2.90 3.85 0.56
N GLY A 41 -2.32 4.63 1.43
CA GLY A 41 -1.01 4.27 1.94
C GLY A 41 -0.54 5.16 3.07
N SER A 42 0.68 4.88 3.50
CA SER A 42 1.35 5.65 4.53
C SER A 42 2.80 5.85 4.16
N ASP A 43 3.40 6.89 4.72
CA ASP A 43 4.82 7.17 4.57
C ASP A 43 5.31 7.87 5.82
N MET A 44 6.61 7.77 6.07
CA MET A 44 7.20 8.43 7.24
C MET A 44 7.32 9.93 7.06
N THR A 45 7.41 10.39 5.82
CA THR A 45 7.75 11.78 5.52
C THR A 45 6.84 12.36 4.44
N GLU A 46 6.38 13.56 4.66
CA GLU A 46 5.71 14.34 3.63
C GLU A 46 6.73 14.67 2.54
N SER A 47 6.40 14.42 1.29
CA SER A 47 7.32 14.62 0.16
C SER A 47 6.54 15.06 -1.07
N ASP A 48 7.26 15.48 -2.11
CA ASP A 48 6.62 15.84 -3.38
C ASP A 48 5.88 14.63 -3.97
N THR A 49 6.45 13.42 -3.81
CA THR A 49 5.82 12.20 -4.27
C THR A 49 4.50 11.96 -3.54
N VAL A 50 4.49 12.15 -2.21
CA VAL A 50 3.26 12.00 -1.42
C VAL A 50 2.22 13.02 -1.87
N ARG A 51 2.63 14.26 -2.08
CA ARG A 51 1.72 15.31 -2.55
C ARG A 51 1.16 14.99 -3.93
N HIS A 52 2.00 14.44 -4.81
CA HIS A 52 1.56 14.00 -6.12
C HIS A 52 0.48 12.92 -6.02
N LEU A 53 0.71 11.92 -5.18
CA LEU A 53 -0.27 10.85 -4.97
C LEU A 53 -1.60 11.40 -4.44
N ARG A 54 -1.53 12.33 -3.50
CA ARG A 54 -2.75 12.96 -2.99
C ARG A 54 -3.51 13.71 -4.08
N SER A 55 -2.79 14.32 -5.02
CA SER A 55 -3.42 15.04 -6.13
C SER A 55 -4.17 14.09 -7.06
N LEU A 56 -3.82 12.81 -7.07
CA LEU A 56 -4.51 11.79 -7.83
C LEU A 56 -5.71 11.20 -7.08
N GLY A 57 -5.97 11.68 -5.87
CA GLY A 57 -7.06 11.17 -5.05
C GLY A 57 -6.68 9.98 -4.20
N ILE A 58 -5.39 9.73 -4.01
CA ILE A 58 -4.90 8.64 -3.17
C ILE A 58 -4.63 9.16 -1.76
N PRO A 59 -5.38 8.70 -0.75
CA PRO A 59 -5.12 9.12 0.63
C PRO A 59 -3.77 8.61 1.12
N VAL A 60 -2.97 9.48 1.72
CA VAL A 60 -1.68 9.11 2.30
C VAL A 60 -1.60 9.67 3.72
N ALA A 61 -1.35 8.79 4.68
CA ALA A 61 -1.12 9.16 6.06
C ALA A 61 0.38 9.34 6.30
N ILE A 62 0.74 10.31 7.10
CA ILE A 62 2.13 10.50 7.50
C ILE A 62 2.32 9.85 8.86
N GLY A 63 3.34 8.99 8.96
CA GLY A 63 3.57 8.16 10.12
C GLY A 63 2.91 6.80 9.97
N HIS A 64 3.49 5.79 10.63
CA HIS A 64 2.95 4.44 10.58
C HIS A 64 2.14 4.14 11.83
N ASN A 65 0.90 3.69 11.63
CA ASN A 65 -0.03 3.38 12.71
C ASN A 65 -1.02 2.34 12.20
N ALA A 66 -1.35 1.36 13.03
CA ALA A 66 -2.30 0.31 12.64
C ALA A 66 -3.65 0.90 12.20
N GLU A 67 -4.05 2.03 12.73
CA GLU A 67 -5.30 2.69 12.34
C GLU A 67 -5.30 3.13 10.89
N ASN A 68 -4.14 3.33 10.29
CA ASN A 68 -4.03 3.71 8.88
C ASN A 68 -4.58 2.64 7.94
N LEU A 69 -4.64 1.39 8.41
CA LEU A 69 -5.17 0.29 7.60
C LEU A 69 -6.64 0.47 7.25
N GLY A 70 -7.42 1.04 8.18
CA GLY A 70 -8.84 1.22 7.97
C GLY A 70 -9.51 -0.09 7.56
N ASP A 71 -10.27 -0.06 6.49
CA ASP A 71 -10.99 -1.23 5.97
C ASP A 71 -10.24 -1.89 4.79
N CYS A 72 -8.92 -1.77 4.73
CA CYS A 72 -8.18 -2.33 3.62
C CYS A 72 -8.29 -3.87 3.57
N ASP A 73 -8.26 -4.39 2.36
CA ASP A 73 -8.36 -5.83 2.11
C ASP A 73 -7.01 -6.47 1.92
N LEU A 74 -6.00 -5.68 1.63
CA LEU A 74 -4.69 -6.16 1.23
C LEU A 74 -3.65 -5.11 1.56
N VAL A 75 -2.48 -5.56 2.03
CA VAL A 75 -1.34 -4.68 2.31
C VAL A 75 -0.18 -5.07 1.42
N VAL A 76 0.50 -4.07 0.85
CA VAL A 76 1.74 -4.27 0.10
C VAL A 76 2.86 -3.52 0.82
N ARG A 77 3.98 -4.17 0.98
CA ARG A 77 5.16 -3.62 1.66
C ARG A 77 6.41 -3.83 0.81
N THR A 78 7.46 -3.11 1.14
CA THR A 78 8.80 -3.38 0.58
C THR A 78 9.64 -4.10 1.62
N ALA A 79 10.75 -4.70 1.19
CA ALA A 79 11.69 -5.34 2.11
C ALA A 79 12.32 -4.35 3.09
N ALA A 80 12.31 -3.06 2.77
CA ALA A 80 12.84 -2.03 3.66
C ALA A 80 11.97 -1.79 4.90
N VAL A 81 10.72 -2.24 4.86
CA VAL A 81 9.80 -2.10 5.98
C VAL A 81 9.95 -3.31 6.88
N HIS A 82 10.18 -3.08 8.18
CA HIS A 82 10.37 -4.18 9.13
C HIS A 82 9.03 -4.79 9.57
N ASP A 83 9.09 -6.07 9.93
CA ASP A 83 7.90 -6.78 10.42
C ASP A 83 7.32 -6.17 11.70
N SER A 84 8.15 -5.44 12.44
CA SER A 84 7.72 -4.72 13.64
C SER A 84 6.91 -3.47 13.34
N ASN A 85 6.82 -3.05 12.07
CA ASN A 85 6.03 -1.90 11.69
C ASN A 85 4.60 -2.06 12.18
N PRO A 86 4.01 -1.05 12.86
CA PRO A 86 2.66 -1.16 13.42
C PRO A 86 1.60 -1.55 12.38
N GLU A 87 1.77 -1.13 11.15
CA GLU A 87 0.80 -1.46 10.09
C GLU A 87 0.90 -2.91 9.69
N ILE A 88 2.13 -3.45 9.61
CA ILE A 88 2.31 -4.87 9.32
C ILE A 88 1.77 -5.71 10.48
N ALA A 89 2.15 -5.36 11.71
CA ALA A 89 1.67 -6.08 12.88
C ALA A 89 0.15 -6.05 12.99
N GLY A 90 -0.45 -4.90 12.71
CA GLY A 90 -1.90 -4.76 12.72
C GLY A 90 -2.58 -5.59 11.64
N ALA A 91 -2.00 -5.63 10.44
CA ALA A 91 -2.55 -6.44 9.35
C ALA A 91 -2.50 -7.93 9.69
N VAL A 92 -1.37 -8.39 10.20
CA VAL A 92 -1.22 -9.80 10.61
C VAL A 92 -2.22 -10.16 11.70
N ALA A 93 -2.38 -9.29 12.70
CA ALA A 93 -3.31 -9.53 13.80
C ALA A 93 -4.76 -9.59 13.31
N ARG A 94 -5.09 -8.87 12.24
CA ARG A 94 -6.45 -8.83 11.69
C ARG A 94 -6.67 -9.86 10.57
N GLY A 95 -5.64 -10.64 10.23
CA GLY A 95 -5.74 -11.60 9.15
C GLY A 95 -5.76 -10.98 7.76
N ILE A 96 -5.29 -9.75 7.62
CA ILE A 96 -5.22 -9.08 6.32
C ILE A 96 -3.96 -9.56 5.60
N PRO A 97 -4.07 -10.04 4.34
CA PRO A 97 -2.89 -10.51 3.60
C PRO A 97 -1.87 -9.40 3.41
N VAL A 98 -0.58 -9.73 3.58
CA VAL A 98 0.52 -8.80 3.38
C VAL A 98 1.44 -9.38 2.31
N TYR A 99 1.69 -8.61 1.25
CA TYR A 99 2.55 -9.03 0.16
C TYR A 99 3.71 -8.06 -0.02
N GLU A 100 4.86 -8.59 -0.39
CA GLU A 100 5.98 -7.74 -0.73
C GLU A 100 5.78 -7.13 -2.12
N ARG A 101 6.34 -5.94 -2.31
CA ARG A 101 6.28 -5.22 -3.59
C ARG A 101 6.74 -6.10 -4.76
N ALA A 102 7.78 -6.92 -4.55
CA ALA A 102 8.28 -7.82 -5.58
C ALA A 102 7.24 -8.86 -6.01
N GLN A 103 6.36 -9.27 -5.11
CA GLN A 103 5.29 -10.21 -5.40
C GLN A 103 4.13 -9.56 -6.14
N ALA A 104 4.02 -8.24 -6.07
CA ALA A 104 2.96 -7.49 -6.72
C ALA A 104 3.22 -7.25 -8.22
N TRP A 105 4.42 -7.54 -8.69
CA TRP A 105 4.79 -7.42 -10.11
C TRP A 105 4.81 -8.80 -10.80
#